data_69cb3805fb5f0b8575ff0bd0223335d6
#
_entry.id   69cb3805fb5f0b8575ff0bd0223335d6
#
_cell.length_a   1.000
_cell.length_b   1.000
_cell.length_c   1.000
_cell.angle_alpha   90.00
_cell.angle_beta   90.00
_cell.angle_gamma   90.00
#
_symmetry.space_group_name_H-M   'P 1'
#
loop_
_entity.id
_entity.type
_entity.pdbx_description
1 polymer ?
#
loop_
_entity_poly.entity_id
_entity_poly.type
_entity_poly.pdbx_seq_one_letter_code
_entity_poly.pdbx_strand_id
1 'polypeptide(L)'
;SSIVLPQNWLFLTSYKKFREKLLKNDTWHLIVRLGPGAFETISGEVVKAILISMSRGNSAKESSGLFGEADDGNLIRGVDVSEPRTAAEKAAQLLTAEIKSVLQAKQLENPDARVAFDKVSGELLSKYADGVNGMHGADSFHFRFNYWEITDFLIWHFFQCTHEETTHFGGKQNVFYWAEDGRCHRDNPRAYVKGEGVWGKPGVVVSMMKILPVTLYSGNKFDISCTPVISRNPAHLPAIWCFCSSSEYNEAVRRIDQKLNVTNATLVKVPFDLDHWTKVAKEKYPNGLPKPYTDDPTQWIFHGHPCGSVIWDEEKKGTAHGPLRTDDTVLQVAVARLLGYRWPSELDAGMELADEQREWVNRCEALLPYADEDGIVCIPPVRGEVSASDRLLNLLAAAYGDAWSSDILAALLKSADHAGKTLETWLREKFFTQHCK
;
A
#
# COMPACT_ATOMS: atom_id res chain seq x y z
N SER A 1 24.62 8.71 33.35
CA SER A 1 23.30 9.36 33.18
C SER A 1 22.30 8.35 32.67
N SER A 2 21.08 8.38 33.19
CA SER A 2 19.94 7.61 32.68
C SER A 2 18.88 8.56 32.18
N ILE A 3 18.35 8.30 30.98
CA ILE A 3 17.47 9.23 30.26
C ILE A 3 16.30 8.44 29.67
N VAL A 4 15.10 9.03 29.74
CA VAL A 4 13.92 8.55 29.00
C VAL A 4 13.80 9.32 27.71
N LEU A 5 13.69 8.64 26.57
CA LEU A 5 13.69 9.24 25.25
C LEU A 5 12.64 8.55 24.34
N PRO A 6 12.18 9.25 23.28
CA PRO A 6 11.44 8.57 22.22
C PRO A 6 12.33 7.54 21.51
N GLN A 7 11.81 6.33 21.25
CA GLN A 7 12.54 5.23 20.60
C GLN A 7 13.13 5.60 19.24
N ASN A 8 12.53 6.57 18.56
CA ASN A 8 12.84 6.94 17.19
C ASN A 8 14.31 7.31 16.93
N TRP A 9 15.00 7.89 17.91
CA TRP A 9 16.38 8.30 17.71
C TRP A 9 17.36 7.12 17.61
N LEU A 10 16.98 5.91 18.03
CA LEU A 10 17.81 4.71 17.86
C LEU A 10 17.99 4.27 16.40
N PHE A 11 17.05 4.67 15.50
CA PHE A 11 17.05 4.15 14.13
C PHE A 11 16.83 5.20 13.04
N LEU A 12 16.24 6.38 13.30
CA LEU A 12 16.00 7.38 12.25
C LEU A 12 17.32 7.89 11.63
N THR A 13 17.33 8.02 10.31
CA THR A 13 18.49 8.52 9.53
C THR A 13 18.88 9.94 9.94
N SER A 14 17.91 10.80 10.31
CA SER A 14 18.18 12.17 10.79
C SER A 14 19.07 12.23 12.03
N TYR A 15 19.05 11.18 12.86
CA TYR A 15 19.89 11.09 14.06
C TYR A 15 21.19 10.29 13.85
N LYS A 16 21.53 9.87 12.63
CA LYS A 16 22.70 9.07 12.33
C LYS A 16 23.99 9.70 12.90
N LYS A 17 24.28 10.93 12.53
CA LYS A 17 25.50 11.65 12.98
C LYS A 17 25.56 11.76 14.51
N PHE A 18 24.43 11.95 15.15
CA PHE A 18 24.36 12.04 16.60
C PHE A 18 24.65 10.69 17.26
N ARG A 19 24.04 9.60 16.76
CA ARG A 19 24.33 8.24 17.24
C ARG A 19 25.79 7.86 17.05
N GLU A 20 26.36 8.11 15.87
CA GLU A 20 27.78 7.86 15.59
C GLU A 20 28.68 8.57 16.59
N LYS A 21 28.37 9.83 16.91
CA LYS A 21 29.13 10.61 17.89
C LYS A 21 29.04 9.97 19.28
N LEU A 22 27.86 9.62 19.75
CA LEU A 22 27.67 9.01 21.06
C LEU A 22 28.30 7.61 21.14
N LEU A 23 28.13 6.77 20.13
CA LEU A 23 28.72 5.42 20.08
C LEU A 23 30.26 5.45 20.06
N LYS A 24 30.88 6.51 19.52
CA LYS A 24 32.34 6.67 19.49
C LYS A 24 32.94 7.28 20.76
N ASN A 25 32.19 8.13 21.44
CA ASN A 25 32.76 8.96 22.51
C ASN A 25 32.21 8.64 23.90
N ASP A 26 31.11 7.93 24.02
CA ASP A 26 30.46 7.63 25.28
C ASP A 26 30.26 6.12 25.45
N THR A 27 30.20 5.65 26.67
CA THR A 27 29.96 4.24 26.99
C THR A 27 28.48 4.02 27.25
N TRP A 28 27.88 3.11 26.47
CA TRP A 28 26.48 2.74 26.60
C TRP A 28 26.35 1.47 27.44
N HIS A 29 25.56 1.51 28.49
CA HIS A 29 25.40 0.42 29.44
C HIS A 29 24.15 -0.40 29.21
N LEU A 30 23.01 0.29 29.07
CA LEU A 30 21.69 -0.35 29.04
C LEU A 30 20.74 0.43 28.13
N ILE A 31 19.96 -0.30 27.35
CA ILE A 31 18.79 0.20 26.65
C ILE A 31 17.60 -0.67 27.02
N VAL A 32 16.52 -0.06 27.49
CA VAL A 32 15.24 -0.74 27.72
C VAL A 32 14.21 -0.17 26.74
N ARG A 33 13.66 -1.03 25.90
CA ARG A 33 12.53 -0.67 25.02
C ARG A 33 11.23 -0.83 25.80
N LEU A 34 10.56 0.26 26.07
CA LEU A 34 9.27 0.28 26.76
C LEU A 34 8.08 0.27 25.78
N GLY A 35 8.28 0.78 24.54
CA GLY A 35 7.21 0.85 23.56
C GLY A 35 6.09 1.83 23.91
N PRO A 36 4.88 1.65 23.31
CA PRO A 36 3.69 2.44 23.65
C PRO A 36 3.14 2.04 25.02
N GLY A 37 2.36 2.93 25.67
CA GLY A 37 1.74 2.64 26.98
C GLY A 37 2.72 2.58 28.15
N ALA A 38 3.90 3.19 28.02
CA ALA A 38 4.88 3.27 29.11
C ALA A 38 4.50 4.28 30.21
N PHE A 39 3.55 5.18 29.91
CA PHE A 39 3.08 6.22 30.82
C PHE A 39 1.58 6.06 31.06
N GLU A 40 1.14 6.11 32.31
CA GLU A 40 -0.27 5.97 32.69
C GLU A 40 -1.15 7.13 32.20
N THR A 41 -0.56 8.33 32.10
CA THR A 41 -1.28 9.57 31.78
C THR A 41 -1.31 9.90 30.29
N ILE A 42 -0.53 9.23 29.45
CA ILE A 42 -0.49 9.46 28.01
C ILE A 42 -1.25 8.32 27.35
N SER A 43 -2.49 8.59 26.98
CA SER A 43 -3.33 7.63 26.22
C SER A 43 -2.91 7.57 24.75
N GLY A 44 -2.90 6.35 24.21
CA GLY A 44 -2.69 6.06 22.78
C GLY A 44 -1.29 5.59 22.42
N GLU A 45 -1.16 5.06 21.19
CA GLU A 45 0.09 4.49 20.63
C GLU A 45 1.13 5.55 20.20
N VAL A 46 0.96 6.81 20.58
CA VAL A 46 1.66 7.95 19.99
C VAL A 46 3.13 8.04 20.42
N VAL A 47 3.46 7.66 21.68
CA VAL A 47 4.83 7.78 22.21
C VAL A 47 5.37 6.41 22.53
N LYS A 48 6.36 5.96 21.76
CA LYS A 48 7.16 4.76 22.06
C LYS A 48 8.42 5.18 22.80
N ALA A 49 8.51 4.83 24.09
CA ALA A 49 9.58 5.25 24.97
C ALA A 49 10.69 4.21 25.07
N ILE A 50 11.91 4.69 25.33
CA ILE A 50 13.06 3.91 25.77
C ILE A 50 13.67 4.52 27.01
N LEU A 51 14.30 3.67 27.82
CA LEU A 51 15.27 4.06 28.83
C LEU A 51 16.66 3.78 28.32
N ILE A 52 17.57 4.72 28.49
CA ILE A 52 18.98 4.52 28.15
C ILE A 52 19.86 4.95 29.31
N SER A 53 20.88 4.15 29.61
CA SER A 53 21.92 4.49 30.58
C SER A 53 23.28 4.55 29.90
N MET A 54 23.96 5.69 30.06
CA MET A 54 25.24 5.98 29.45
C MET A 54 26.16 6.70 30.43
N SER A 55 27.47 6.53 30.27
CA SER A 55 28.49 7.36 30.89
C SER A 55 29.33 8.11 29.85
N ARG A 56 29.83 9.27 30.22
CA ARG A 56 30.72 10.07 29.38
C ARG A 56 32.09 9.43 29.31
N GLY A 57 32.69 9.42 28.13
CA GLY A 57 33.99 8.83 27.87
C GLY A 57 33.90 7.37 27.39
N ASN A 58 34.91 6.90 26.72
CA ASN A 58 34.99 5.55 26.19
C ASN A 58 35.85 4.68 27.11
N SER A 59 35.26 3.74 27.82
CA SER A 59 35.97 2.85 28.74
C SER A 59 36.98 1.90 28.05
N ALA A 60 36.83 1.68 26.75
CA ALA A 60 37.76 0.82 25.99
C ALA A 60 39.15 1.42 25.79
N LYS A 61 39.38 2.70 26.11
CA LYS A 61 40.71 3.37 26.03
C LYS A 61 41.53 3.28 27.30
N GLU A 62 40.94 2.88 28.42
CA GLU A 62 41.62 2.84 29.74
C GLU A 62 42.13 1.47 30.14
N SER A 63 41.81 0.40 29.40
CA SER A 63 42.24 -0.97 29.73
C SER A 63 43.35 -1.53 28.86
N SER A 64 44.25 -0.70 28.31
CA SER A 64 45.49 -1.18 27.76
C SER A 64 46.55 -1.41 28.87
N GLY A 65 46.25 -2.34 29.74
CA GLY A 65 47.07 -2.76 30.86
C GLY A 65 47.54 -4.19 30.72
N LEU A 66 48.81 -4.38 30.37
CA LEU A 66 49.80 -5.40 30.72
C LEU A 66 49.53 -6.90 30.55
N PHE A 67 48.34 -7.41 30.22
CA PHE A 67 48.12 -8.81 29.89
C PHE A 67 47.19 -8.91 28.69
N GLY A 68 47.68 -9.50 27.61
CA GLY A 68 46.98 -9.66 26.35
C GLY A 68 45.80 -10.63 26.46
N GLU A 69 44.64 -10.12 26.83
CA GLU A 69 43.35 -10.76 26.62
C GLU A 69 42.62 -10.00 25.49
N ALA A 70 41.95 -10.75 24.61
CA ALA A 70 41.24 -10.22 23.48
C ALA A 70 40.31 -9.06 23.91
N ASP A 71 40.40 -7.93 23.23
CA ASP A 71 39.62 -6.71 23.42
C ASP A 71 38.11 -7.02 23.23
N ASP A 72 37.49 -7.53 24.29
CA ASP A 72 36.03 -7.65 24.38
C ASP A 72 35.46 -6.24 24.58
N GLY A 73 35.30 -5.49 23.49
CA GLY A 73 34.80 -4.14 23.51
C GLY A 73 33.50 -3.97 24.32
N ASN A 74 33.16 -2.75 24.71
CA ASN A 74 31.98 -2.46 25.54
C ASN A 74 30.69 -3.12 25.03
N LEU A 75 30.01 -3.86 25.92
CA LEU A 75 28.73 -4.50 25.66
C LEU A 75 27.57 -3.60 26.08
N ILE A 76 26.69 -3.30 25.13
CA ILE A 76 25.39 -2.67 25.39
C ILE A 76 24.41 -3.77 25.79
N ARG A 77 23.80 -3.68 26.95
CA ARG A 77 22.71 -4.58 27.38
C ARG A 77 21.37 -4.06 26.90
N GLY A 78 20.51 -4.91 26.39
CA GLY A 78 19.19 -4.57 25.87
C GLY A 78 18.10 -5.41 26.51
N VAL A 79 17.01 -4.77 26.87
CA VAL A 79 15.77 -5.41 27.32
C VAL A 79 14.62 -4.87 26.50
N ASP A 80 13.74 -5.74 26.01
CA ASP A 80 12.56 -5.37 25.25
C ASP A 80 11.28 -5.80 25.99
N VAL A 81 10.51 -4.83 26.45
CA VAL A 81 9.19 -4.98 27.07
C VAL A 81 8.16 -4.10 26.34
N SER A 82 8.31 -3.98 25.03
CA SER A 82 7.44 -3.12 24.21
C SER A 82 6.06 -3.74 23.92
N GLU A 83 5.90 -5.05 24.01
CA GLU A 83 4.66 -5.76 23.68
C GLU A 83 3.50 -5.51 24.68
N PRO A 84 3.70 -5.60 26.03
CA PRO A 84 2.62 -5.32 26.96
C PRO A 84 2.05 -3.90 26.79
N ARG A 85 0.74 -3.76 27.02
CA ARG A 85 0.04 -2.50 26.74
C ARG A 85 0.02 -1.53 27.91
N THR A 86 0.17 -2.02 29.13
CA THR A 86 0.09 -1.21 30.36
C THR A 86 1.43 -1.08 31.06
N ALA A 87 1.62 0.00 31.80
CA ALA A 87 2.83 0.25 32.59
C ALA A 87 3.07 -0.87 33.64
N ALA A 88 2.00 -1.37 34.25
CA ALA A 88 2.09 -2.46 35.26
C ALA A 88 2.55 -3.78 34.63
N GLU A 89 2.01 -4.17 33.47
CA GLU A 89 2.45 -5.37 32.75
C GLU A 89 3.92 -5.26 32.32
N LYS A 90 4.34 -4.08 31.83
CA LYS A 90 5.74 -3.81 31.47
C LYS A 90 6.67 -3.92 32.67
N ALA A 91 6.27 -3.39 33.82
CA ALA A 91 7.04 -3.50 35.05
C ALA A 91 7.19 -4.95 35.49
N ALA A 92 6.12 -5.77 35.41
CA ALA A 92 6.20 -7.20 35.70
C ALA A 92 7.12 -7.94 34.70
N GLN A 93 7.02 -7.65 33.41
CA GLN A 93 7.85 -8.28 32.39
C GLN A 93 9.34 -7.88 32.51
N LEU A 94 9.67 -6.68 32.99
CA LEU A 94 11.06 -6.27 33.22
C LEU A 94 11.81 -7.19 34.18
N LEU A 95 11.11 -7.86 35.08
CA LEU A 95 11.72 -8.80 36.06
C LEU A 95 12.13 -10.13 35.42
N THR A 96 11.54 -10.51 34.31
CA THR A 96 11.69 -11.81 33.66
C THR A 96 12.19 -11.74 32.22
N ALA A 97 12.24 -10.53 31.62
CA ALA A 97 12.66 -10.35 30.25
C ALA A 97 14.13 -10.72 30.04
N GLU A 98 14.39 -11.34 28.89
CA GLU A 98 15.75 -11.69 28.46
C GLU A 98 16.62 -10.45 28.26
N ILE A 99 17.84 -10.49 28.80
CA ILE A 99 18.85 -9.46 28.59
C ILE A 99 19.73 -9.89 27.43
N LYS A 100 19.58 -9.21 26.29
CA LYS A 100 20.45 -9.37 25.12
C LYS A 100 21.65 -8.44 25.24
N SER A 101 22.83 -8.90 24.78
CA SER A 101 24.06 -8.10 24.81
C SER A 101 24.65 -7.99 23.41
N VAL A 102 25.05 -6.77 23.01
CA VAL A 102 25.66 -6.50 21.71
C VAL A 102 26.90 -5.62 21.86
N LEU A 103 27.92 -5.88 21.04
CA LEU A 103 29.13 -5.05 21.02
C LEU A 103 28.82 -3.65 20.53
N GLN A 104 29.20 -2.63 21.32
CA GLN A 104 28.98 -1.22 20.97
C GLN A 104 29.67 -0.82 19.66
N ALA A 105 30.91 -1.24 19.45
CA ALA A 105 31.65 -0.93 18.23
C ALA A 105 30.96 -1.46 16.97
N LYS A 106 30.37 -2.67 17.05
CA LYS A 106 29.63 -3.26 15.93
C LYS A 106 28.36 -2.50 15.56
N GLN A 107 27.80 -1.68 16.46
CA GLN A 107 26.61 -0.89 16.15
C GLN A 107 26.93 0.25 15.13
N LEU A 108 28.19 0.65 15.01
CA LEU A 108 28.63 1.60 13.98
C LEU A 108 28.60 1.01 12.57
N GLU A 109 28.69 -0.32 12.44
CA GLU A 109 28.65 -1.03 11.16
C GLU A 109 27.19 -1.20 10.65
N ASN A 110 26.22 -1.11 11.56
CA ASN A 110 24.81 -1.18 11.18
C ASN A 110 24.41 0.00 10.26
N PRO A 111 23.48 -0.21 9.33
CA PRO A 111 22.95 0.86 8.50
C PRO A 111 22.53 2.08 9.35
N ASP A 112 23.02 3.27 9.00
CA ASP A 112 22.79 4.52 9.77
C ASP A 112 23.26 4.46 11.24
N ALA A 113 24.23 3.59 11.58
CA ALA A 113 24.67 3.35 12.96
C ALA A 113 23.50 3.06 13.92
N ARG A 114 22.52 2.27 13.48
CA ARG A 114 21.35 1.87 14.29
C ARG A 114 21.78 0.96 15.42
N VAL A 115 21.16 1.16 16.58
CA VAL A 115 21.38 0.25 17.71
C VAL A 115 20.30 -0.84 17.67
N ALA A 116 20.72 -2.06 17.35
CA ALA A 116 19.87 -3.24 17.25
C ALA A 116 20.45 -4.38 18.08
N PHE A 117 19.58 -5.11 18.79
CA PHE A 117 19.96 -6.26 19.59
C PHE A 117 19.86 -7.59 18.82
N ASP A 118 19.17 -7.58 17.69
CA ASP A 118 19.14 -8.70 16.75
C ASP A 118 20.15 -8.43 15.63
N LYS A 119 20.91 -9.42 15.23
CA LYS A 119 21.84 -9.28 14.11
C LYS A 119 21.03 -8.99 12.85
N VAL A 120 21.24 -7.82 12.27
CA VAL A 120 20.85 -7.54 10.89
C VAL A 120 21.88 -8.24 10.02
N SER A 121 21.68 -9.52 9.72
CA SER A 121 22.55 -10.28 8.83
C SER A 121 21.99 -10.22 7.42
N GLY A 122 22.84 -10.09 6.43
CA GLY A 122 22.50 -10.10 5.01
C GLY A 122 22.56 -8.73 4.34
N GLU A 123 22.41 -8.75 3.02
CA GLU A 123 22.37 -7.53 2.22
C GLU A 123 21.02 -6.83 2.41
N LEU A 124 21.01 -5.51 2.25
CA LEU A 124 19.79 -4.73 2.38
C LEU A 124 19.10 -4.55 1.03
N LEU A 125 17.77 -4.46 1.04
CA LEU A 125 16.97 -4.13 -0.14
C LEU A 125 17.46 -2.83 -0.81
N SER A 126 17.97 -1.85 -0.04
CA SER A 126 18.53 -0.60 -0.55
C SER A 126 19.76 -0.77 -1.46
N LYS A 127 20.39 -1.93 -1.51
CA LYS A 127 21.41 -2.27 -2.51
C LYS A 127 20.79 -2.44 -3.90
N TYR A 128 19.58 -2.90 -3.97
CA TYR A 128 18.86 -3.33 -5.19
C TYR A 128 17.74 -2.39 -5.61
N ALA A 129 17.19 -1.59 -4.69
CA ALA A 129 16.07 -0.71 -4.95
C ALA A 129 16.14 0.58 -4.14
N ASP A 130 15.45 1.60 -4.64
CA ASP A 130 15.32 2.90 -4.00
C ASP A 130 13.86 3.16 -3.62
N GLY A 131 13.62 3.61 -2.39
CA GLY A 131 12.30 4.07 -1.92
C GLY A 131 12.18 5.59 -2.11
N VAL A 132 11.15 6.04 -2.82
CA VAL A 132 11.03 7.43 -3.27
C VAL A 132 9.82 8.11 -2.63
N ASN A 133 10.00 9.35 -2.17
CA ASN A 133 8.93 10.19 -1.64
C ASN A 133 7.99 10.68 -2.74
N GLY A 134 6.69 10.69 -2.44
CA GLY A 134 5.64 11.22 -3.30
C GLY A 134 5.44 12.73 -3.20
N MET A 135 4.43 13.19 -3.94
CA MET A 135 4.00 14.57 -3.96
C MET A 135 3.09 14.88 -2.77
N HIS A 136 3.15 16.11 -2.31
CA HIS A 136 2.20 16.70 -1.38
C HIS A 136 1.51 17.88 -2.03
N GLY A 137 0.23 17.74 -2.36
CA GLY A 137 -0.61 18.86 -2.79
C GLY A 137 -1.08 19.64 -1.55
N ALA A 138 -0.90 20.95 -1.55
CA ALA A 138 -1.27 21.79 -0.41
C ALA A 138 -2.78 21.83 -0.17
N ASP A 139 -3.58 21.59 -1.20
CA ASP A 139 -5.03 21.62 -1.18
C ASP A 139 -5.59 20.48 -2.04
N SER A 140 -5.73 19.32 -1.40
CA SER A 140 -6.19 18.11 -2.08
C SER A 140 -7.66 18.21 -2.57
N PHE A 141 -8.49 19.02 -1.91
CA PHE A 141 -9.89 19.20 -2.32
C PHE A 141 -10.06 19.89 -3.69
N HIS A 142 -9.09 20.74 -4.08
CA HIS A 142 -9.12 21.42 -5.37
C HIS A 142 -8.33 20.71 -6.47
N PHE A 143 -7.39 19.85 -6.08
CA PHE A 143 -6.40 19.29 -7.01
C PHE A 143 -6.41 17.77 -7.12
N ARG A 144 -7.34 17.10 -6.42
CA ARG A 144 -7.46 15.65 -6.41
C ARG A 144 -8.93 15.24 -6.42
N PHE A 145 -9.32 14.47 -7.42
CA PHE A 145 -10.66 13.93 -7.61
C PHE A 145 -10.60 12.43 -7.88
N ASN A 146 -11.74 11.77 -7.82
CA ASN A 146 -11.86 10.44 -8.40
C ASN A 146 -11.96 10.56 -9.93
N TYR A 147 -11.44 9.57 -10.65
CA TYR A 147 -11.39 9.67 -12.11
C TYR A 147 -12.79 9.76 -12.74
N TRP A 148 -13.83 9.24 -12.10
CA TRP A 148 -15.22 9.32 -12.59
C TRP A 148 -15.88 10.68 -12.39
N GLU A 149 -15.27 11.58 -11.66
CA GLU A 149 -15.74 12.97 -11.48
C GLU A 149 -15.19 13.91 -12.56
N ILE A 150 -14.28 13.42 -13.42
CA ILE A 150 -13.52 14.22 -14.38
C ILE A 150 -13.72 13.67 -15.80
N THR A 151 -13.86 14.58 -16.76
CA THR A 151 -13.98 14.25 -18.19
C THR A 151 -12.74 14.63 -19.01
N ASP A 152 -11.88 15.51 -18.50
CA ASP A 152 -10.70 16.02 -19.20
C ASP A 152 -9.40 15.42 -18.64
N PHE A 153 -8.93 14.33 -19.23
CA PHE A 153 -7.69 13.67 -18.87
C PHE A 153 -6.42 14.29 -19.50
N LEU A 154 -6.53 15.41 -20.21
CA LEU A 154 -5.35 16.15 -20.71
C LEU A 154 -4.64 16.90 -19.59
N ILE A 155 -5.42 17.42 -18.63
CA ILE A 155 -4.91 18.19 -17.48
C ILE A 155 -5.03 17.44 -16.15
N TRP A 156 -5.82 16.35 -16.10
CA TRP A 156 -5.96 15.49 -14.93
C TRP A 156 -5.24 14.17 -15.17
N HIS A 157 -4.19 13.91 -14.42
CA HIS A 157 -3.38 12.72 -14.56
C HIS A 157 -3.73 11.69 -13.50
N PHE A 158 -3.79 10.42 -13.88
CA PHE A 158 -3.97 9.33 -12.93
C PHE A 158 -2.91 9.37 -11.82
N PHE A 159 -3.36 9.11 -10.58
CA PHE A 159 -2.59 9.32 -9.38
C PHE A 159 -2.60 8.08 -8.49
N GLN A 160 -1.41 7.55 -8.20
CA GLN A 160 -1.28 6.41 -7.32
C GLN A 160 -1.41 6.86 -5.87
N CYS A 161 -2.37 6.28 -5.16
CA CYS A 161 -2.64 6.52 -3.75
C CYS A 161 -2.41 5.26 -2.91
N THR A 162 -2.67 5.36 -1.62
CA THR A 162 -2.69 4.22 -0.71
C THR A 162 -3.80 3.23 -1.10
N HIS A 163 -3.59 1.99 -0.73
CA HIS A 163 -4.53 0.89 -0.86
C HIS A 163 -4.57 0.15 0.49
N GLU A 164 -5.63 -0.59 0.74
CA GLU A 164 -5.84 -1.23 2.04
C GLU A 164 -5.33 -2.66 2.12
N GLU A 165 -5.28 -3.35 0.99
CA GLU A 165 -4.88 -4.76 0.88
C GLU A 165 -3.73 -4.94 -0.11
N THR A 166 -2.95 -6.00 0.06
CA THR A 166 -1.92 -6.38 -0.91
C THR A 166 -2.57 -7.04 -2.11
N THR A 167 -2.53 -6.34 -3.24
CA THR A 167 -3.08 -6.76 -4.53
C THR A 167 -2.11 -6.45 -5.66
N HIS A 168 -2.21 -7.14 -6.79
CA HIS A 168 -1.35 -6.82 -7.94
C HIS A 168 -1.54 -5.37 -8.40
N PHE A 169 -2.78 -4.90 -8.47
CA PHE A 169 -3.08 -3.53 -8.90
C PHE A 169 -4.17 -2.90 -8.03
N GLY A 170 -3.85 -1.80 -7.37
CA GLY A 170 -4.76 -1.07 -6.49
C GLY A 170 -4.33 0.38 -6.26
N GLY A 171 -5.16 1.16 -5.56
CA GLY A 171 -4.87 2.55 -5.21
C GLY A 171 -4.87 3.53 -6.38
N LYS A 172 -5.64 3.23 -7.46
CA LYS A 172 -5.65 4.00 -8.71
C LYS A 172 -7.01 4.61 -9.05
N GLN A 173 -7.78 4.97 -8.04
CA GLN A 173 -9.08 5.63 -8.20
C GLN A 173 -8.97 7.14 -8.41
N ASN A 174 -7.85 7.75 -8.09
CA ASN A 174 -7.71 9.19 -8.10
C ASN A 174 -6.99 9.73 -9.33
N VAL A 175 -7.35 10.96 -9.68
CA VAL A 175 -6.65 11.83 -10.62
C VAL A 175 -6.16 13.08 -9.91
N PHE A 176 -5.07 13.66 -10.40
CA PHE A 176 -4.42 14.83 -9.84
C PHE A 176 -4.26 15.91 -10.93
N TYR A 177 -4.61 17.15 -10.60
CA TYR A 177 -4.50 18.27 -11.52
C TYR A 177 -3.05 18.54 -11.88
N TRP A 178 -2.74 18.60 -13.20
CA TRP A 178 -1.37 18.71 -13.69
C TRP A 178 -1.22 19.64 -14.91
N ALA A 179 -2.05 20.67 -15.03
CA ALA A 179 -1.90 21.64 -16.10
C ALA A 179 -0.55 22.38 -16.02
N GLU A 180 -0.01 22.79 -17.17
CA GLU A 180 1.24 23.53 -17.29
C GLU A 180 2.41 22.86 -16.50
N ASP A 181 2.56 21.54 -16.65
CA ASP A 181 3.56 20.74 -15.94
C ASP A 181 3.52 20.90 -14.40
N GLY A 182 2.32 21.02 -13.84
CA GLY A 182 2.10 21.14 -12.41
C GLY A 182 2.52 22.47 -11.81
N ARG A 183 2.54 23.53 -12.56
CA ARG A 183 2.96 24.87 -12.15
C ARG A 183 2.28 25.32 -10.86
N CYS A 184 0.95 25.09 -10.72
CA CYS A 184 0.22 25.47 -9.51
C CYS A 184 0.75 24.79 -8.23
N HIS A 185 1.35 23.60 -8.34
CA HIS A 185 1.97 22.90 -7.23
C HIS A 185 3.42 23.33 -7.00
N ARG A 186 4.16 23.61 -8.08
CA ARG A 186 5.56 24.05 -8.00
C ARG A 186 5.70 25.45 -7.40
N ASP A 187 4.76 26.34 -7.72
CA ASP A 187 4.72 27.72 -7.26
C ASP A 187 4.07 27.86 -5.86
N ASN A 188 3.42 26.82 -5.33
CA ASN A 188 2.77 26.84 -4.04
C ASN A 188 3.75 26.50 -2.90
N PRO A 189 4.06 27.42 -1.97
CA PRO A 189 5.02 27.17 -0.89
C PRO A 189 4.60 26.09 0.12
N ARG A 190 3.31 25.69 0.11
CA ARG A 190 2.79 24.61 0.97
C ARG A 190 2.78 23.25 0.28
N ALA A 191 2.94 23.22 -1.04
CA ALA A 191 3.05 22.00 -1.80
C ALA A 191 4.51 21.65 -2.10
N TYR A 192 4.76 20.41 -2.45
CA TYR A 192 6.03 20.04 -3.05
C TYR A 192 5.85 18.89 -4.03
N VAL A 193 6.57 18.98 -5.15
CA VAL A 193 6.64 17.95 -6.17
C VAL A 193 7.90 17.12 -5.93
N LYS A 194 7.71 15.83 -5.71
CA LYS A 194 8.80 14.85 -5.55
C LYS A 194 8.47 13.59 -6.35
N GLY A 195 9.49 12.79 -6.58
CA GLY A 195 9.33 11.50 -7.24
C GLY A 195 9.35 11.55 -8.77
N GLU A 196 9.62 12.68 -9.39
CA GLU A 196 9.66 12.84 -10.85
C GLU A 196 10.62 11.85 -11.54
N GLY A 197 11.75 11.57 -10.92
CA GLY A 197 12.77 10.66 -11.47
C GLY A 197 12.31 9.19 -11.59
N VAL A 198 11.16 8.83 -11.06
CA VAL A 198 10.60 7.47 -11.13
C VAL A 198 9.28 7.38 -11.90
N TRP A 199 8.74 8.49 -12.37
CA TRP A 199 7.58 8.45 -13.26
C TRP A 199 7.92 7.71 -14.55
N GLY A 200 7.00 6.90 -15.02
CA GLY A 200 7.19 5.99 -16.16
C GLY A 200 8.02 4.74 -15.88
N LYS A 201 8.46 4.51 -14.63
CA LYS A 201 9.23 3.32 -14.26
C LYS A 201 8.38 2.32 -13.49
N PRO A 202 8.43 1.01 -13.82
CA PRO A 202 7.74 -0.01 -13.03
C PRO A 202 8.42 -0.24 -11.68
N GLY A 203 7.65 -0.66 -10.69
CA GLY A 203 8.13 -0.91 -9.33
C GLY A 203 7.07 -1.56 -8.45
N VAL A 204 7.25 -1.41 -7.14
CA VAL A 204 6.28 -1.83 -6.11
C VAL A 204 5.92 -0.61 -5.29
N VAL A 205 4.63 -0.35 -5.07
CA VAL A 205 4.17 0.72 -4.16
C VAL A 205 3.84 0.12 -2.81
N VAL A 206 4.38 0.72 -1.76
CA VAL A 206 4.10 0.37 -0.37
C VAL A 206 3.25 1.48 0.27
N SER A 207 2.07 1.17 0.78
CA SER A 207 1.30 2.06 1.64
C SER A 207 1.98 2.12 3.01
N MET A 208 2.31 3.34 3.49
CA MET A 208 3.21 3.50 4.65
C MET A 208 2.53 3.29 6.01
N MET A 209 1.29 2.84 6.06
CA MET A 209 0.50 2.66 7.28
C MET A 209 0.04 1.22 7.49
N LYS A 210 -0.45 0.92 8.69
CA LYS A 210 -1.05 -0.38 9.05
C LYS A 210 -0.09 -1.56 8.79
N ILE A 211 -0.53 -2.52 8.02
CA ILE A 211 0.20 -3.74 7.64
C ILE A 211 1.13 -3.54 6.43
N LEU A 212 1.33 -2.28 5.98
CA LEU A 212 2.15 -1.93 4.82
C LEU A 212 1.72 -2.67 3.54
N PRO A 213 0.45 -2.60 3.13
CA PRO A 213 0.01 -3.29 1.94
C PRO A 213 0.74 -2.81 0.71
N VAL A 214 0.91 -3.68 -0.28
CA VAL A 214 1.70 -3.41 -1.48
C VAL A 214 0.92 -3.67 -2.76
N THR A 215 1.26 -2.91 -3.81
CA THR A 215 0.74 -3.08 -5.17
C THR A 215 1.84 -2.85 -6.19
N LEU A 216 1.67 -3.36 -7.41
CA LEU A 216 2.58 -3.07 -8.52
C LEU A 216 2.42 -1.61 -8.96
N TYR A 217 3.54 -0.96 -9.20
CA TYR A 217 3.62 0.43 -9.65
C TYR A 217 3.85 0.50 -11.16
N SER A 218 3.00 1.24 -11.85
CA SER A 218 3.05 1.42 -13.30
C SER A 218 3.58 2.80 -13.74
N GLY A 219 4.28 3.52 -12.85
CA GLY A 219 4.97 4.76 -13.23
C GLY A 219 4.13 6.04 -13.13
N ASN A 220 2.94 6.02 -12.56
CA ASN A 220 2.12 7.21 -12.40
C ASN A 220 2.68 8.18 -11.36
N LYS A 221 2.18 9.43 -11.36
CA LYS A 221 2.36 10.35 -10.22
C LYS A 221 1.77 9.73 -8.96
N PHE A 222 2.30 10.01 -7.77
CA PHE A 222 1.91 9.33 -6.55
C PHE A 222 1.92 10.22 -5.31
N ASP A 223 1.06 9.87 -4.37
CA ASP A 223 0.86 10.59 -3.11
C ASP A 223 1.99 10.33 -2.12
N ILE A 224 2.23 11.31 -1.22
CA ILE A 224 3.23 11.21 -0.14
C ILE A 224 2.95 10.05 0.83
N SER A 225 1.72 9.59 0.95
CA SER A 225 1.30 8.52 1.86
C SER A 225 1.66 7.11 1.36
N CYS A 226 2.17 7.00 0.15
CA CYS A 226 2.71 5.76 -0.40
C CYS A 226 4.13 5.96 -0.96
N THR A 227 4.89 4.87 -1.02
CA THR A 227 6.28 4.90 -1.46
C THR A 227 6.51 3.90 -2.57
N PRO A 228 6.78 4.33 -3.80
CA PRO A 228 7.34 3.45 -4.81
C PRO A 228 8.74 2.98 -4.42
N VAL A 229 8.92 1.68 -4.46
CA VAL A 229 10.20 0.97 -4.36
C VAL A 229 10.60 0.57 -5.78
N ILE A 230 11.57 1.28 -6.32
CA ILE A 230 12.00 1.12 -7.72
C ILE A 230 13.27 0.30 -7.78
N SER A 231 13.21 -0.80 -8.52
CA SER A 231 14.38 -1.65 -8.73
C SER A 231 15.44 -0.94 -9.57
N ARG A 232 16.70 -1.05 -9.17
CA ARG A 232 17.85 -0.56 -9.96
C ARG A 232 18.11 -1.43 -11.19
N ASN A 233 17.72 -2.71 -11.13
CA ASN A 233 17.75 -3.63 -12.25
C ASN A 233 16.32 -4.19 -12.45
N PRO A 234 15.66 -3.91 -13.58
CA PRO A 234 14.30 -4.40 -13.85
C PRO A 234 14.11 -5.91 -13.67
N ALA A 235 15.18 -6.69 -13.92
CA ALA A 235 15.12 -8.15 -13.75
C ALA A 235 14.90 -8.59 -12.29
N HIS A 236 15.16 -7.73 -11.31
CA HIS A 236 14.94 -8.04 -9.89
C HIS A 236 13.51 -7.69 -9.42
N LEU A 237 12.70 -7.02 -10.25
CA LEU A 237 11.36 -6.58 -9.84
C LEU A 237 10.46 -7.72 -9.36
N PRO A 238 10.42 -8.91 -10.00
CA PRO A 238 9.63 -10.03 -9.49
C PRO A 238 10.07 -10.51 -8.10
N ALA A 239 11.36 -10.55 -7.84
CA ALA A 239 11.91 -10.92 -6.52
C ALA A 239 11.55 -9.87 -5.45
N ILE A 240 11.65 -8.58 -5.79
CA ILE A 240 11.27 -7.47 -4.91
C ILE A 240 9.78 -7.50 -4.63
N TRP A 241 8.94 -7.77 -5.64
CA TRP A 241 7.50 -7.94 -5.47
C TRP A 241 7.18 -9.08 -4.49
N CYS A 242 7.76 -10.27 -4.70
CA CYS A 242 7.54 -11.42 -3.83
C CYS A 242 7.95 -11.15 -2.38
N PHE A 243 9.06 -10.44 -2.17
CA PHE A 243 9.49 -10.03 -0.85
C PHE A 243 8.55 -9.01 -0.23
N CYS A 244 8.29 -7.90 -0.91
CA CYS A 244 7.46 -6.82 -0.38
C CYS A 244 6.01 -7.27 -0.09
N SER A 245 5.48 -8.24 -0.85
CA SER A 245 4.14 -8.83 -0.63
C SER A 245 4.10 -9.91 0.45
N SER A 246 5.24 -10.25 1.08
CA SER A 246 5.32 -11.27 2.13
C SER A 246 5.11 -10.68 3.53
N SER A 247 4.72 -11.54 4.49
CA SER A 247 4.69 -11.18 5.91
C SER A 247 6.10 -10.85 6.45
N GLU A 248 7.13 -11.51 5.91
CA GLU A 248 8.53 -11.30 6.30
C GLU A 248 8.97 -9.84 6.08
N TYR A 249 8.57 -9.22 4.97
CA TYR A 249 8.84 -7.81 4.71
C TYR A 249 8.21 -6.88 5.75
N ASN A 250 6.91 -7.09 6.03
CA ASN A 250 6.21 -6.30 7.05
C ASN A 250 6.92 -6.41 8.41
N GLU A 251 7.23 -7.63 8.84
CA GLU A 251 7.94 -7.88 10.10
C GLU A 251 9.31 -7.21 10.11
N ALA A 252 10.09 -7.35 9.03
CA ALA A 252 11.42 -6.75 8.92
C ALA A 252 11.36 -5.22 9.04
N VAL A 253 10.40 -4.58 8.36
CA VAL A 253 10.18 -3.13 8.45
C VAL A 253 9.74 -2.74 9.86
N ARG A 254 8.79 -3.48 10.47
CA ARG A 254 8.26 -3.18 11.80
C ARG A 254 9.25 -3.42 12.94
N ARG A 255 10.19 -4.32 12.78
CA ARG A 255 11.33 -4.45 13.72
C ARG A 255 12.20 -3.19 13.76
N ILE A 256 12.30 -2.48 12.64
CA ILE A 256 13.09 -1.24 12.52
C ILE A 256 12.26 -0.01 12.90
N ASP A 257 11.06 0.12 12.32
CA ASP A 257 10.19 1.30 12.49
C ASP A 257 8.79 0.87 12.92
N GLN A 258 8.52 1.03 14.21
CA GLN A 258 7.23 0.69 14.81
C GLN A 258 6.22 1.84 14.78
N LYS A 259 6.50 2.96 14.10
CA LYS A 259 5.54 4.05 13.95
C LYS A 259 4.32 3.58 13.15
N LEU A 260 3.17 4.18 13.41
CA LEU A 260 1.97 3.96 12.61
C LEU A 260 2.24 4.26 11.13
N ASN A 261 2.87 5.40 10.86
CA ASN A 261 3.33 5.79 9.52
C ASN A 261 4.85 5.62 9.43
N VAL A 262 5.31 4.64 8.66
CA VAL A 262 6.72 4.30 8.46
C VAL A 262 7.38 5.30 7.52
N THR A 263 8.67 5.60 7.73
CA THR A 263 9.39 6.48 6.80
C THR A 263 9.81 5.72 5.54
N ASN A 264 9.74 6.37 4.38
CA ASN A 264 10.15 5.80 3.09
C ASN A 264 11.58 5.21 3.10
N ALA A 265 12.50 5.87 3.79
CA ALA A 265 13.88 5.38 3.90
C ALA A 265 14.00 4.04 4.65
N THR A 266 13.08 3.74 5.56
CA THR A 266 13.08 2.47 6.30
C THR A 266 12.63 1.31 5.42
N LEU A 267 11.70 1.55 4.49
CA LEU A 267 11.10 0.53 3.62
C LEU A 267 12.13 -0.26 2.79
N VAL A 268 13.26 0.35 2.47
CA VAL A 268 14.34 -0.30 1.70
C VAL A 268 15.57 -0.69 2.55
N LYS A 269 15.59 -0.34 3.84
CA LYS A 269 16.71 -0.65 4.75
C LYS A 269 16.44 -1.91 5.59
N VAL A 270 15.86 -2.89 4.97
CA VAL A 270 15.56 -4.21 5.54
C VAL A 270 16.44 -5.27 4.89
N PRO A 271 16.78 -6.37 5.59
CA PRO A 271 17.49 -7.50 4.99
C PRO A 271 16.72 -8.06 3.80
N PHE A 272 17.44 -8.39 2.74
CA PHE A 272 16.87 -8.92 1.50
C PHE A 272 17.83 -9.92 0.87
N ASP A 273 17.40 -11.16 0.74
CA ASP A 273 18.13 -12.23 0.05
C ASP A 273 17.64 -12.32 -1.40
N LEU A 274 18.41 -11.72 -2.31
CA LEU A 274 18.04 -11.69 -3.73
C LEU A 274 17.96 -13.10 -4.33
N ASP A 275 18.85 -14.00 -3.96
CA ASP A 275 18.89 -15.36 -4.55
C ASP A 275 17.67 -16.18 -4.09
N HIS A 276 17.33 -16.09 -2.82
CA HIS A 276 16.13 -16.71 -2.26
C HIS A 276 14.87 -16.18 -2.96
N TRP A 277 14.68 -14.86 -2.97
CA TRP A 277 13.47 -14.26 -3.53
C TRP A 277 13.39 -14.38 -5.07
N THR A 278 14.52 -14.52 -5.76
CA THR A 278 14.53 -14.85 -7.19
C THR A 278 14.02 -16.27 -7.45
N LYS A 279 14.33 -17.22 -6.58
CA LYS A 279 13.76 -18.58 -6.68
C LYS A 279 12.25 -18.56 -6.45
N VAL A 280 11.81 -17.90 -5.37
CA VAL A 280 10.37 -17.73 -5.08
C VAL A 280 9.64 -17.06 -6.24
N ALA A 281 10.23 -16.03 -6.85
CA ALA A 281 9.63 -15.34 -7.98
C ALA A 281 9.53 -16.25 -9.23
N LYS A 282 10.54 -17.04 -9.52
CA LYS A 282 10.48 -18.00 -10.64
C LYS A 282 9.42 -19.08 -10.45
N GLU A 283 9.15 -19.49 -9.23
CA GLU A 283 8.11 -20.47 -8.90
C GLU A 283 6.71 -19.85 -8.97
N LYS A 284 6.53 -18.64 -8.45
CA LYS A 284 5.23 -17.94 -8.44
C LYS A 284 4.87 -17.31 -9.79
N TYR A 285 5.86 -16.75 -10.48
CA TYR A 285 5.69 -15.99 -11.71
C TYR A 285 6.64 -16.48 -12.81
N PRO A 286 6.53 -17.73 -13.27
CA PRO A 286 7.42 -18.28 -14.28
C PRO A 286 7.33 -17.54 -15.63
N ASN A 287 6.19 -16.91 -15.91
CA ASN A 287 5.92 -16.11 -17.10
C ASN A 287 6.10 -14.59 -16.88
N GLY A 288 6.67 -14.19 -15.74
CA GLY A 288 6.78 -12.80 -15.32
C GLY A 288 5.57 -12.31 -14.49
N LEU A 289 5.66 -11.08 -13.98
CA LEU A 289 4.56 -10.46 -13.26
C LEU A 289 3.38 -10.19 -14.20
N PRO A 290 2.14 -10.21 -13.69
CA PRO A 290 0.96 -9.99 -14.52
C PRO A 290 0.94 -8.60 -15.14
N LYS A 291 0.37 -8.47 -16.34
CA LYS A 291 -0.09 -7.20 -16.87
C LYS A 291 -1.28 -6.67 -16.05
N PRO A 292 -1.58 -5.37 -16.12
CA PRO A 292 -2.65 -4.76 -15.32
C PRO A 292 -4.04 -5.40 -15.53
N TYR A 293 -4.67 -5.78 -14.44
CA TYR A 293 -6.05 -6.28 -14.36
C TYR A 293 -6.66 -5.94 -13.01
N THR A 294 -7.98 -5.88 -12.95
CA THR A 294 -8.72 -5.71 -11.68
C THR A 294 -10.20 -6.00 -11.86
N ASP A 295 -10.84 -6.51 -10.81
CA ASP A 295 -12.29 -6.63 -10.70
C ASP A 295 -12.92 -5.49 -9.89
N ASP A 296 -12.09 -4.57 -9.39
CA ASP A 296 -12.55 -3.41 -8.64
C ASP A 296 -12.99 -2.27 -9.59
N PRO A 297 -14.31 -1.94 -9.63
CA PRO A 297 -14.82 -0.90 -10.53
C PRO A 297 -14.34 0.51 -10.19
N THR A 298 -13.73 0.73 -9.03
CA THR A 298 -13.16 2.03 -8.64
C THR A 298 -11.74 2.25 -9.19
N GLN A 299 -11.12 1.23 -9.78
CA GLN A 299 -9.80 1.36 -10.38
C GLN A 299 -9.89 1.72 -11.88
N TRP A 300 -9.06 2.65 -12.35
CA TRP A 300 -9.13 3.10 -13.75
C TRP A 300 -8.86 2.01 -14.80
N ILE A 301 -8.15 0.96 -14.41
CA ILE A 301 -7.87 -0.21 -15.25
C ILE A 301 -9.03 -1.22 -15.27
N PHE A 302 -10.15 -0.92 -14.59
CA PHE A 302 -11.32 -1.79 -14.60
C PHE A 302 -11.89 -1.91 -16.02
N HIS A 303 -12.26 -3.13 -16.40
CA HIS A 303 -12.73 -3.43 -17.75
C HIS A 303 -14.10 -2.84 -18.09
N GLY A 304 -14.86 -2.36 -17.10
CA GLY A 304 -16.18 -1.75 -17.29
C GLY A 304 -17.33 -2.75 -17.49
N HIS A 305 -17.10 -4.04 -17.62
CA HIS A 305 -18.16 -5.03 -17.81
C HIS A 305 -18.83 -5.40 -16.47
N PRO A 306 -20.18 -5.38 -16.35
CA PRO A 306 -20.86 -5.60 -15.06
C PRO A 306 -20.52 -6.92 -14.41
N CYS A 307 -20.57 -8.03 -15.16
CA CYS A 307 -20.34 -9.37 -14.64
C CYS A 307 -18.99 -9.99 -15.03
N GLY A 308 -18.13 -9.23 -15.74
CA GLY A 308 -16.80 -9.71 -16.11
C GLY A 308 -15.94 -9.94 -14.88
N SER A 309 -15.02 -10.93 -14.96
CA SER A 309 -14.02 -11.17 -13.93
C SER A 309 -12.70 -11.63 -14.51
N VAL A 310 -11.60 -11.10 -13.97
CA VAL A 310 -10.23 -11.48 -14.29
C VAL A 310 -9.48 -11.79 -13.01
N ILE A 311 -9.03 -13.03 -12.87
CA ILE A 311 -8.34 -13.52 -11.67
C ILE A 311 -6.89 -13.89 -11.97
N TRP A 312 -6.07 -13.95 -10.94
CA TRP A 312 -4.81 -14.66 -10.97
C TRP A 312 -5.06 -16.16 -10.78
N ASP A 313 -4.68 -16.94 -11.76
CA ASP A 313 -4.80 -18.41 -11.71
C ASP A 313 -3.51 -19.01 -11.15
N GLU A 314 -3.58 -19.56 -9.94
CA GLU A 314 -2.42 -20.14 -9.24
C GLU A 314 -1.89 -21.43 -9.91
N GLU A 315 -2.70 -22.14 -10.69
CA GLU A 315 -2.25 -23.33 -11.41
C GLU A 315 -1.54 -22.95 -12.70
N LYS A 316 -2.10 -22.02 -13.46
CA LYS A 316 -1.53 -21.54 -14.73
C LYS A 316 -0.41 -20.53 -14.53
N LYS A 317 -0.28 -19.96 -13.32
CA LYS A 317 0.65 -18.87 -12.99
C LYS A 317 0.52 -17.68 -13.96
N GLY A 318 -0.71 -17.26 -14.17
CA GLY A 318 -1.07 -16.18 -15.09
C GLY A 318 -2.48 -15.65 -14.83
N THR A 319 -2.88 -14.61 -15.57
CA THR A 319 -4.25 -14.12 -15.56
C THR A 319 -5.18 -15.10 -16.29
N ALA A 320 -6.43 -15.15 -15.86
CA ALA A 320 -7.47 -15.97 -16.47
C ALA A 320 -8.84 -15.31 -16.31
N HIS A 321 -9.79 -15.67 -17.18
CA HIS A 321 -11.19 -15.34 -16.91
C HIS A 321 -11.66 -16.06 -15.64
N GLY A 322 -12.17 -15.28 -14.69
CA GLY A 322 -12.81 -15.77 -13.48
C GLY A 322 -14.27 -16.17 -13.71
N PRO A 323 -14.97 -16.64 -12.67
CA PRO A 323 -16.41 -16.86 -12.72
C PRO A 323 -17.14 -15.53 -12.93
N LEU A 324 -18.33 -15.57 -13.53
CA LEU A 324 -19.17 -14.38 -13.66
C LEU A 324 -19.48 -13.82 -12.25
N ARG A 325 -19.30 -12.52 -12.09
CA ARG A 325 -19.48 -11.83 -10.80
C ARG A 325 -20.97 -11.71 -10.46
N THR A 326 -21.29 -11.83 -9.18
CA THR A 326 -22.62 -11.64 -8.61
C THR A 326 -22.57 -10.83 -7.30
N ASP A 327 -21.47 -10.09 -7.08
CA ASP A 327 -21.30 -9.23 -5.91
C ASP A 327 -22.16 -7.95 -6.00
N ASP A 328 -22.11 -7.15 -4.95
CA ASP A 328 -22.93 -5.94 -4.79
C ASP A 328 -22.54 -4.80 -5.77
N THR A 329 -21.33 -4.85 -6.35
CA THR A 329 -20.87 -3.83 -7.31
C THR A 329 -21.47 -4.04 -8.70
N VAL A 330 -21.93 -5.24 -9.05
CA VAL A 330 -22.46 -5.56 -10.38
C VAL A 330 -23.63 -4.66 -10.75
N LEU A 331 -24.59 -4.48 -9.83
CA LEU A 331 -25.73 -3.59 -10.04
C LEU A 331 -25.31 -2.12 -10.21
N GLN A 332 -24.29 -1.69 -9.46
CA GLN A 332 -23.74 -0.32 -9.56
C GLN A 332 -23.10 -0.07 -10.92
N VAL A 333 -22.28 -1.00 -11.38
CA VAL A 333 -21.65 -0.96 -12.70
C VAL A 333 -22.71 -0.97 -13.81
N ALA A 334 -23.74 -1.78 -13.69
CA ALA A 334 -24.83 -1.86 -14.66
C ALA A 334 -25.63 -0.56 -14.73
N VAL A 335 -25.91 0.10 -13.59
CA VAL A 335 -26.55 1.42 -13.58
C VAL A 335 -25.65 2.48 -14.21
N ALA A 336 -24.36 2.50 -13.87
CA ALA A 336 -23.43 3.45 -14.48
C ALA A 336 -23.41 3.29 -16.02
N ARG A 337 -23.44 2.05 -16.52
CA ARG A 337 -23.53 1.77 -17.96
C ARG A 337 -24.87 2.20 -18.56
N LEU A 338 -25.96 1.95 -17.87
CA LEU A 338 -27.28 2.39 -18.31
C LEU A 338 -27.33 3.92 -18.47
N LEU A 339 -26.62 4.66 -17.64
CA LEU A 339 -26.48 6.12 -17.71
C LEU A 339 -25.40 6.59 -18.69
N GLY A 340 -24.84 5.70 -19.51
CA GLY A 340 -23.86 6.04 -20.55
C GLY A 340 -22.40 6.14 -20.06
N TYR A 341 -22.10 5.83 -18.80
CA TYR A 341 -20.72 5.90 -18.30
C TYR A 341 -19.82 4.83 -18.96
N ARG A 342 -18.61 5.25 -19.33
CA ARG A 342 -17.57 4.40 -19.89
C ARG A 342 -16.28 4.53 -19.08
N TRP A 343 -15.67 3.40 -18.75
CA TRP A 343 -14.42 3.38 -17.98
C TRP A 343 -13.23 3.84 -18.82
N PRO A 344 -12.17 4.40 -18.19
CA PRO A 344 -10.95 4.83 -18.89
C PRO A 344 -10.33 3.75 -19.77
N SER A 345 -10.37 2.49 -19.33
CA SER A 345 -9.86 1.35 -20.11
C SER A 345 -10.60 1.09 -21.43
N GLU A 346 -11.84 1.54 -21.55
CA GLU A 346 -12.62 1.49 -22.80
C GLU A 346 -12.30 2.66 -23.74
N LEU A 347 -11.92 3.79 -23.17
CA LEU A 347 -11.65 5.03 -23.92
C LEU A 347 -10.19 5.08 -24.41
N ASP A 348 -9.30 4.32 -23.78
CA ASP A 348 -7.88 4.27 -24.14
C ASP A 348 -7.50 2.87 -24.65
N ALA A 349 -7.51 2.70 -25.97
CA ALA A 349 -7.08 1.45 -26.61
C ALA A 349 -5.59 1.14 -26.38
N GLY A 350 -4.77 2.15 -26.08
CA GLY A 350 -3.33 2.00 -25.79
C GLY A 350 -3.02 1.64 -24.36
N MET A 351 -4.00 1.61 -23.45
CA MET A 351 -3.79 1.25 -22.05
C MET A 351 -3.29 -0.18 -21.96
N GLU A 352 -2.15 -0.37 -21.25
CA GLU A 352 -1.61 -1.70 -20.99
C GLU A 352 -2.55 -2.46 -20.04
N LEU A 353 -3.05 -3.62 -20.49
CA LEU A 353 -3.95 -4.51 -19.75
C LEU A 353 -3.57 -5.97 -20.00
N ALA A 354 -3.93 -6.85 -19.07
CA ALA A 354 -3.93 -8.29 -19.31
C ALA A 354 -4.87 -8.63 -20.49
N ASP A 355 -4.58 -9.71 -21.20
CA ASP A 355 -5.30 -10.06 -22.42
C ASP A 355 -6.78 -10.36 -22.09
N GLU A 356 -7.06 -11.07 -21.01
CA GLU A 356 -8.43 -11.36 -20.52
C GLU A 356 -9.16 -10.08 -20.09
N GLN A 357 -8.42 -9.11 -19.51
CA GLN A 357 -8.97 -7.81 -19.14
C GLN A 357 -9.40 -7.03 -20.40
N ARG A 358 -8.55 -7.02 -21.44
CA ARG A 358 -8.85 -6.39 -22.74
C ARG A 358 -10.01 -7.06 -23.44
N GLU A 359 -10.15 -8.38 -23.33
CA GLU A 359 -11.31 -9.09 -23.87
C GLU A 359 -12.63 -8.64 -23.22
N TRP A 360 -12.65 -8.45 -21.89
CA TRP A 360 -13.84 -7.89 -21.22
C TRP A 360 -14.12 -6.45 -21.63
N VAL A 361 -13.08 -5.61 -21.80
CA VAL A 361 -13.23 -4.26 -22.36
C VAL A 361 -13.93 -4.32 -23.73
N ASN A 362 -13.48 -5.20 -24.61
CA ASN A 362 -14.07 -5.34 -25.96
C ASN A 362 -15.54 -5.81 -25.90
N ARG A 363 -15.88 -6.70 -24.97
CA ARG A 363 -17.26 -7.17 -24.77
C ARG A 363 -18.20 -6.04 -24.31
N CYS A 364 -17.70 -4.97 -23.70
CA CYS A 364 -18.49 -3.83 -23.33
C CYS A 364 -19.11 -3.10 -24.53
N GLU A 365 -18.57 -3.27 -25.73
CA GLU A 365 -19.12 -2.69 -26.96
C GLU A 365 -20.55 -3.19 -27.22
N ALA A 366 -20.83 -4.46 -26.94
CA ALA A 366 -22.17 -5.04 -27.07
C ALA A 366 -23.21 -4.46 -26.10
N LEU A 367 -22.78 -3.77 -25.06
CA LEU A 367 -23.64 -3.13 -24.06
C LEU A 367 -23.99 -1.67 -24.41
N LEU A 368 -23.29 -1.06 -25.35
CA LEU A 368 -23.53 0.35 -25.73
C LEU A 368 -24.97 0.64 -26.20
N PRO A 369 -25.67 -0.24 -26.94
CA PRO A 369 -27.05 -0.01 -27.35
C PRO A 369 -28.06 0.06 -26.21
N TYR A 370 -27.70 -0.39 -24.99
CA TYR A 370 -28.56 -0.35 -23.81
C TYR A 370 -28.37 0.93 -22.99
N ALA A 371 -27.35 1.74 -23.29
CA ALA A 371 -27.12 3.01 -22.61
C ALA A 371 -28.19 4.03 -22.99
N ASP A 372 -28.49 4.91 -22.07
CA ASP A 372 -29.35 6.06 -22.30
C ASP A 372 -28.61 7.15 -23.10
N GLU A 373 -29.31 7.85 -23.98
CA GLU A 373 -28.71 8.86 -24.87
C GLU A 373 -28.38 10.16 -24.13
N ASP A 374 -29.19 10.55 -23.16
CA ASP A 374 -29.01 11.79 -22.38
C ASP A 374 -28.61 11.55 -20.92
N GLY A 375 -28.48 10.27 -20.51
CA GLY A 375 -28.10 9.89 -19.16
C GLY A 375 -29.20 10.05 -18.11
N ILE A 376 -30.46 10.22 -18.55
CA ILE A 376 -31.63 10.41 -17.68
C ILE A 376 -32.59 9.24 -17.80
N VAL A 377 -32.65 8.40 -16.77
CA VAL A 377 -33.51 7.21 -16.75
C VAL A 377 -34.52 7.30 -15.63
N CYS A 378 -35.80 7.30 -15.97
CA CYS A 378 -36.89 7.46 -15.01
C CYS A 378 -37.19 6.14 -14.26
N ILE A 379 -37.13 6.14 -12.91
CA ILE A 379 -37.44 4.94 -12.11
C ILE A 379 -38.87 4.44 -12.39
N PRO A 380 -39.96 5.23 -12.13
CA PRO A 380 -41.27 4.91 -12.71
C PRO A 380 -41.31 5.40 -14.16
N PRO A 381 -42.00 4.68 -15.04
CA PRO A 381 -42.15 5.10 -16.43
C PRO A 381 -42.83 6.45 -16.53
N VAL A 382 -42.33 7.34 -17.38
CA VAL A 382 -42.88 8.68 -17.64
C VAL A 382 -43.17 8.82 -19.13
N ARG A 383 -44.39 9.27 -19.50
CA ARG A 383 -44.74 9.57 -20.89
C ARG A 383 -44.50 8.45 -21.92
N GLY A 384 -44.63 7.18 -21.48
CA GLY A 384 -44.42 6.04 -22.39
C GLY A 384 -42.97 5.51 -22.47
N GLU A 385 -42.03 6.09 -21.73
CA GLU A 385 -40.71 5.55 -21.62
C GLU A 385 -40.72 4.23 -20.82
N VAL A 386 -39.76 3.34 -21.15
CA VAL A 386 -39.56 2.09 -20.43
C VAL A 386 -38.97 2.39 -19.05
N SER A 387 -39.43 1.72 -18.00
CA SER A 387 -38.93 1.91 -16.64
C SER A 387 -37.44 1.65 -16.51
N ALA A 388 -36.77 2.34 -15.59
CA ALA A 388 -35.36 2.10 -15.28
C ALA A 388 -35.09 0.63 -14.92
N SER A 389 -36.01 -0.01 -14.19
CA SER A 389 -35.88 -1.43 -13.81
C SER A 389 -35.90 -2.37 -15.01
N ASP A 390 -36.77 -2.12 -15.99
CA ASP A 390 -36.86 -2.95 -17.20
C ASP A 390 -35.64 -2.73 -18.11
N ARG A 391 -35.20 -1.48 -18.26
CA ARG A 391 -33.98 -1.15 -19.02
C ARG A 391 -32.75 -1.79 -18.38
N LEU A 392 -32.61 -1.70 -17.06
CA LEU A 392 -31.51 -2.33 -16.30
C LEU A 392 -31.53 -3.86 -16.40
N LEU A 393 -32.75 -4.46 -16.35
CA LEU A 393 -32.93 -5.88 -16.54
C LEU A 393 -32.44 -6.35 -17.91
N ASN A 394 -32.79 -5.60 -18.97
CA ASN A 394 -32.36 -5.88 -20.35
C ASN A 394 -30.83 -5.77 -20.50
N LEU A 395 -30.21 -4.75 -19.90
CA LEU A 395 -28.77 -4.57 -19.90
C LEU A 395 -28.07 -5.74 -19.15
N LEU A 396 -28.55 -6.13 -17.97
CA LEU A 396 -28.04 -7.28 -17.23
C LEU A 396 -28.19 -8.58 -18.01
N ALA A 397 -29.33 -8.81 -18.65
CA ALA A 397 -29.56 -9.97 -19.49
C ALA A 397 -28.55 -10.04 -20.66
N ALA A 398 -28.28 -8.89 -21.30
CA ALA A 398 -27.27 -8.80 -22.36
C ALA A 398 -25.84 -9.04 -21.80
N ALA A 399 -25.53 -8.52 -20.61
CA ALA A 399 -24.22 -8.69 -20.01
C ALA A 399 -23.91 -10.15 -19.61
N TYR A 400 -24.91 -10.87 -19.09
CA TYR A 400 -24.76 -12.27 -18.70
C TYR A 400 -24.93 -13.25 -19.88
N GLY A 401 -25.62 -12.84 -20.94
CA GLY A 401 -25.91 -13.70 -22.09
C GLY A 401 -26.63 -14.98 -21.70
N ASP A 402 -26.13 -16.13 -22.16
CA ASP A 402 -26.73 -17.44 -21.89
C ASP A 402 -26.77 -17.84 -20.39
N ALA A 403 -25.96 -17.20 -19.57
CA ALA A 403 -25.94 -17.43 -18.12
C ALA A 403 -27.07 -16.69 -17.39
N TRP A 404 -27.78 -15.75 -18.07
CA TRP A 404 -28.83 -14.98 -17.43
C TRP A 404 -30.00 -15.84 -16.96
N SER A 405 -30.42 -15.66 -15.71
CA SER A 405 -31.55 -16.37 -15.11
C SER A 405 -32.16 -15.59 -13.95
N SER A 406 -33.35 -16.01 -13.50
CA SER A 406 -33.97 -15.48 -12.28
C SER A 406 -33.10 -15.69 -11.04
N ASP A 407 -32.30 -16.76 -11.02
CA ASP A 407 -31.41 -17.06 -9.88
C ASP A 407 -30.24 -16.09 -9.82
N ILE A 408 -29.70 -15.67 -10.97
CA ILE A 408 -28.68 -14.62 -11.04
C ILE A 408 -29.24 -13.29 -10.51
N LEU A 409 -30.44 -12.89 -10.96
CA LEU A 409 -31.09 -11.67 -10.46
C LEU A 409 -31.32 -11.73 -8.94
N ALA A 410 -31.77 -12.87 -8.44
CA ALA A 410 -31.97 -13.07 -7.01
C ALA A 410 -30.64 -13.00 -6.23
N ALA A 411 -29.54 -13.56 -6.78
CA ALA A 411 -28.22 -13.47 -6.19
C ALA A 411 -27.71 -12.03 -6.15
N LEU A 412 -27.88 -11.26 -7.23
CA LEU A 412 -27.52 -9.84 -7.30
C LEU A 412 -28.26 -8.99 -6.28
N LEU A 413 -29.59 -9.18 -6.16
CA LEU A 413 -30.39 -8.47 -5.18
C LEU A 413 -30.02 -8.87 -3.74
N LYS A 414 -29.67 -10.15 -3.53
CA LYS A 414 -29.20 -10.63 -2.23
C LYS A 414 -27.87 -10.01 -1.84
N SER A 415 -26.90 -9.95 -2.76
CA SER A 415 -25.60 -9.32 -2.51
C SER A 415 -25.71 -7.82 -2.23
N ALA A 416 -26.69 -7.16 -2.85
CA ALA A 416 -27.02 -5.75 -2.64
C ALA A 416 -27.93 -5.49 -1.41
N ASP A 417 -27.99 -6.40 -0.45
CA ASP A 417 -28.82 -6.28 0.77
C ASP A 417 -30.33 -6.00 0.45
N HIS A 418 -30.86 -6.67 -0.59
CA HIS A 418 -32.23 -6.49 -1.07
C HIS A 418 -32.93 -7.81 -1.45
N ALA A 419 -32.59 -8.90 -0.76
CA ALA A 419 -33.10 -10.24 -1.02
C ALA A 419 -34.65 -10.31 -0.98
N GLY A 420 -35.23 -11.04 -1.95
CA GLY A 420 -36.67 -11.28 -2.01
C GLY A 420 -37.54 -10.08 -2.45
N LYS A 421 -36.89 -9.00 -2.90
CA LYS A 421 -37.55 -7.79 -3.43
C LYS A 421 -37.30 -7.63 -4.93
N THR A 422 -37.77 -6.55 -5.52
CA THR A 422 -37.62 -6.26 -6.95
C THR A 422 -36.50 -5.30 -7.24
N LEU A 423 -36.01 -5.29 -8.49
CA LEU A 423 -35.01 -4.35 -8.97
C LEU A 423 -35.50 -2.89 -8.89
N GLU A 424 -36.81 -2.63 -9.15
CA GLU A 424 -37.40 -1.32 -8.99
C GLU A 424 -37.33 -0.81 -7.54
N THR A 425 -37.67 -1.67 -6.55
CA THR A 425 -37.55 -1.28 -5.15
C THR A 425 -36.11 -1.09 -4.69
N TRP A 426 -35.16 -1.85 -5.26
CA TRP A 426 -33.75 -1.62 -5.02
C TRP A 426 -33.29 -0.23 -5.53
N LEU A 427 -33.66 0.15 -6.76
CA LEU A 427 -33.36 1.47 -7.31
C LEU A 427 -33.91 2.60 -6.42
N ARG A 428 -35.10 2.45 -5.86
CA ARG A 428 -35.75 3.46 -5.02
C ARG A 428 -35.16 3.55 -3.59
N GLU A 429 -34.85 2.41 -2.98
CA GLU A 429 -34.58 2.32 -1.54
C GLU A 429 -33.09 2.19 -1.20
N LYS A 430 -32.30 1.58 -2.09
CA LYS A 430 -30.92 1.17 -1.78
C LYS A 430 -29.86 1.78 -2.70
N PHE A 431 -30.14 1.93 -3.99
CA PHE A 431 -29.14 2.32 -4.98
C PHE A 431 -28.36 3.56 -4.56
N PHE A 432 -29.02 4.66 -4.25
CA PHE A 432 -28.34 5.92 -3.95
C PHE A 432 -27.45 5.80 -2.71
N THR A 433 -27.93 5.15 -1.65
CA THR A 433 -27.17 4.95 -0.41
C THR A 433 -25.95 4.06 -0.63
N GLN A 434 -26.05 3.04 -1.48
CA GLN A 434 -24.93 2.15 -1.81
C GLN A 434 -23.95 2.79 -2.77
N HIS A 435 -24.42 3.57 -3.74
CA HIS A 435 -23.59 4.28 -4.71
C HIS A 435 -22.70 5.35 -4.06
N CYS A 436 -23.15 5.96 -2.97
CA CYS A 436 -22.39 7.00 -2.24
C CYS A 436 -21.39 6.44 -1.22
N LYS A 437 -21.29 5.13 -1.07
CA LYS A 437 -20.31 4.44 -0.20
C LYS A 437 -19.06 4.05 -0.96
#